data_5c050a52d3796e45220b4e626f5b2c08
#
_entry.id   5c050a52d3796e45220b4e626f5b2c08
#
_cell.length_a   1.000
_cell.length_b   1.000
_cell.length_c   1.000
_cell.angle_alpha   90.00
_cell.angle_beta   90.00
_cell.angle_gamma   90.00
#
_symmetry.space_group_name_H-M   'P 1'
#
loop_
_entity.id
_entity.type
_entity.pdbx_description
1 polymer ?
#
loop_
_entity_poly.entity_id
_entity_poly.type
_entity_poly.pdbx_seq_one_letter_code
_entity_poly.pdbx_strand_id
1 'polypeptide(L)'
;MLDCRPRLLAATLLFAPLLALPAPAVAAESVACHVTYGGEKRLVEARPVSSPYGVRVLEIGSYFLFRIVFQKEPVGLATIKVYVLAARDNGPAPIHQATHPYPPPAADHSPYGFTGLNHIYEPLRDGELQYWCELSPPVEARP
;
A
#
# COMPACT_ATOMS: atom_id res chain seq x y z
N MET A 1 84.44 -2.10 -15.64
CA MET A 1 83.45 -2.54 -14.60
C MET A 1 82.24 -1.62 -14.71
N LEU A 2 81.19 -2.07 -15.38
CA LEU A 2 79.94 -1.30 -15.65
C LEU A 2 78.88 -1.84 -14.68
N ASP A 3 78.49 -0.99 -13.73
CA ASP A 3 77.39 -1.28 -12.81
C ASP A 3 76.05 -0.98 -13.47
N CYS A 4 75.30 -2.02 -13.76
CA CYS A 4 73.97 -1.95 -14.35
C CYS A 4 72.95 -2.09 -13.23
N ARG A 5 72.37 -0.97 -12.73
CA ARG A 5 71.27 -0.97 -11.74
C ARG A 5 69.93 -0.94 -12.47
N PRO A 6 69.03 -1.89 -12.25
CA PRO A 6 67.68 -1.83 -12.83
C PRO A 6 66.81 -0.81 -12.02
N ARG A 7 66.18 0.14 -12.74
CA ARG A 7 65.18 1.03 -12.25
C ARG A 7 63.83 0.28 -12.19
N LEU A 8 63.35 0.00 -10.95
CA LEU A 8 61.98 -0.45 -10.72
C LEU A 8 61.02 0.72 -10.93
N LEU A 9 60.22 0.66 -12.00
CA LEU A 9 59.06 1.52 -12.22
C LEU A 9 57.88 0.99 -11.39
N ALA A 10 57.55 1.69 -10.31
CA ALA A 10 56.34 1.42 -9.53
C ALA A 10 55.11 1.99 -10.27
N ALA A 11 54.31 1.12 -10.86
CA ALA A 11 53.04 1.50 -11.42
C ALA A 11 51.97 1.62 -10.31
N THR A 12 51.63 2.84 -9.95
CA THR A 12 50.52 3.14 -9.02
C THR A 12 49.20 3.00 -9.74
N LEU A 13 48.47 1.91 -9.46
CA LEU A 13 47.05 1.72 -9.90
C LEU A 13 46.15 2.63 -9.05
N LEU A 14 45.66 3.70 -9.65
CA LEU A 14 44.62 4.54 -9.09
C LEU A 14 43.27 3.78 -9.18
N PHE A 15 42.85 3.28 -8.02
CA PHE A 15 41.53 2.69 -7.85
C PHE A 15 40.50 3.83 -7.63
N ALA A 16 39.76 4.23 -8.65
CA ALA A 16 38.70 5.21 -8.53
C ALA A 16 37.46 4.53 -7.89
N PRO A 17 36.93 5.03 -6.77
CA PRO A 17 35.70 4.49 -6.22
C PRO A 17 34.51 4.86 -7.12
N LEU A 18 33.83 3.85 -7.65
CA LEU A 18 32.57 3.98 -8.39
C LEU A 18 31.49 4.38 -7.39
N LEU A 19 31.13 5.65 -7.35
CA LEU A 19 29.99 6.16 -6.58
C LEU A 19 28.71 5.63 -7.24
N ALA A 20 28.12 4.59 -6.68
CA ALA A 20 26.80 4.11 -7.05
C ALA A 20 25.75 5.13 -6.60
N LEU A 21 25.18 5.87 -7.56
CA LEU A 21 24.04 6.75 -7.31
C LEU A 21 22.80 5.87 -6.95
N PRO A 22 22.08 6.17 -5.87
CA PRO A 22 20.85 5.45 -5.55
C PRO A 22 19.82 5.69 -6.67
N ALA A 23 19.32 4.62 -7.27
CA ALA A 23 18.23 4.70 -8.24
C ALA A 23 16.97 5.25 -7.53
N PRO A 24 16.21 6.18 -8.16
CA PRO A 24 14.96 6.67 -7.59
C PRO A 24 13.99 5.50 -7.45
N ALA A 25 13.53 5.26 -6.23
CA ALA A 25 12.48 4.28 -5.97
C ALA A 25 11.16 4.85 -6.52
N VAL A 26 10.67 4.31 -7.62
CA VAL A 26 9.32 4.60 -8.11
C VAL A 26 8.33 4.04 -7.11
N ALA A 27 7.54 4.89 -6.47
CA ALA A 27 6.49 4.44 -5.57
C ALA A 27 5.46 3.66 -6.38
N ALA A 28 5.17 2.43 -5.96
CA ALA A 28 4.20 1.58 -6.62
C ALA A 28 2.78 2.13 -6.39
N GLU A 29 1.89 1.91 -7.39
CA GLU A 29 0.47 2.19 -7.25
C GLU A 29 -0.11 1.57 -5.98
N SER A 30 -0.99 2.29 -5.29
CA SER A 30 -1.63 1.84 -4.05
C SER A 30 -3.11 2.20 -4.02
N VAL A 31 -3.86 1.49 -3.19
CA VAL A 31 -5.22 1.87 -2.79
C VAL A 31 -5.12 2.60 -1.46
N ALA A 32 -5.64 3.81 -1.39
CA ALA A 32 -5.70 4.61 -0.18
C ALA A 32 -7.16 4.73 0.28
N CYS A 33 -7.46 4.24 1.49
CA CYS A 33 -8.78 4.34 2.10
C CYS A 33 -8.75 5.34 3.27
N HIS A 34 -9.63 6.32 3.19
CA HIS A 34 -9.87 7.30 4.25
C HIS A 34 -10.93 6.71 5.19
N VAL A 35 -10.52 6.41 6.41
CA VAL A 35 -11.38 5.78 7.42
C VAL A 35 -11.62 6.76 8.56
N THR A 36 -12.89 6.93 8.94
CA THR A 36 -13.28 7.80 10.06
C THR A 36 -14.10 7.00 11.06
N TYR A 37 -13.72 7.06 12.33
CA TYR A 37 -14.45 6.45 13.44
C TYR A 37 -14.23 7.25 14.72
N GLY A 38 -15.32 7.54 15.45
CA GLY A 38 -15.24 8.30 16.71
C GLY A 38 -14.59 9.70 16.58
N GLY A 39 -14.69 10.32 15.40
CA GLY A 39 -14.06 11.61 15.09
C GLY A 39 -12.59 11.52 14.68
N GLU A 40 -11.96 10.35 14.81
CA GLU A 40 -10.59 10.12 14.35
C GLU A 40 -10.58 9.75 12.85
N LYS A 41 -9.67 10.35 12.10
CA LYS A 41 -9.45 10.06 10.68
C LYS A 41 -8.12 9.33 10.50
N ARG A 42 -8.13 8.24 9.74
CA ARG A 42 -6.95 7.46 9.39
C ARG A 42 -6.88 7.23 7.89
N LEU A 43 -5.67 7.30 7.34
CA LEU A 43 -5.39 6.85 5.98
C LEU A 43 -4.83 5.43 6.07
N VAL A 44 -5.49 4.49 5.38
CA VAL A 44 -5.08 3.09 5.31
C VAL A 44 -4.69 2.78 3.88
N GLU A 45 -3.43 2.43 3.67
CA GLU A 45 -2.90 2.13 2.34
C GLU A 45 -2.67 0.64 2.13
N ALA A 46 -2.98 0.17 0.94
CA ALA A 46 -2.70 -1.18 0.50
C ALA A 46 -1.98 -1.19 -0.85
N ARG A 47 -0.87 -1.92 -0.90
CA ARG A 47 -0.14 -2.22 -2.15
C ARG A 47 -0.65 -3.50 -2.76
N PRO A 48 -0.44 -3.72 -4.08
CA PRO A 48 -0.78 -4.98 -4.71
C PRO A 48 -0.14 -6.17 -4.02
N VAL A 49 -0.92 -7.23 -3.83
CA VAL A 49 -0.47 -8.51 -3.27
C VAL A 49 -0.71 -9.65 -4.26
N SER A 50 0.16 -10.64 -4.25
CA SER A 50 0.01 -11.85 -5.07
C SER A 50 -1.00 -12.84 -4.49
N SER A 51 -1.28 -12.75 -3.17
CA SER A 51 -2.21 -13.62 -2.46
C SER A 51 -3.06 -12.83 -1.48
N PRO A 52 -4.38 -13.08 -1.42
CA PRO A 52 -5.27 -12.44 -0.45
C PRO A 52 -5.05 -12.96 0.98
N TYR A 53 -4.41 -14.13 1.10
CA TYR A 53 -4.13 -14.77 2.38
C TYR A 53 -2.96 -14.06 3.08
N GLY A 54 -3.11 -13.78 4.37
CA GLY A 54 -2.06 -13.12 5.15
C GLY A 54 -2.06 -11.59 5.09
N VAL A 55 -2.99 -10.97 4.36
CA VAL A 55 -3.18 -9.52 4.44
C VAL A 55 -3.71 -9.16 5.83
N ARG A 56 -2.95 -8.30 6.52
CA ARG A 56 -3.26 -7.92 7.90
C ARG A 56 -4.56 -7.15 8.00
N VAL A 57 -5.26 -7.36 9.11
CA VAL A 57 -6.35 -6.48 9.56
C VAL A 57 -5.78 -5.36 10.40
N LEU A 58 -6.38 -4.18 10.30
CA LEU A 58 -6.05 -3.00 11.10
C LEU A 58 -7.19 -2.75 12.10
N GLU A 59 -6.86 -2.60 13.37
CA GLU A 59 -7.83 -2.25 14.40
C GLU A 59 -8.26 -0.79 14.27
N ILE A 60 -9.58 -0.56 14.24
CA ILE A 60 -10.21 0.75 14.22
C ILE A 60 -11.11 0.86 15.46
N GLY A 61 -10.66 1.59 16.45
CA GLY A 61 -11.28 1.56 17.77
C GLY A 61 -11.20 0.18 18.42
N SER A 62 -12.17 -0.15 19.26
CA SER A 62 -12.22 -1.44 19.98
C SER A 62 -13.13 -2.49 19.31
N TYR A 63 -13.89 -2.10 18.28
CA TYR A 63 -14.90 -2.96 17.68
C TYR A 63 -14.62 -3.33 16.22
N PHE A 64 -14.09 -2.39 15.42
CA PHE A 64 -13.91 -2.62 14.01
C PHE A 64 -12.49 -3.09 13.66
N LEU A 65 -12.43 -4.01 12.71
CA LEU A 65 -11.20 -4.42 12.04
C LEU A 65 -11.34 -4.12 10.55
N PHE A 66 -10.37 -3.44 9.97
CA PHE A 66 -10.38 -3.00 8.58
C PHE A 66 -9.31 -3.72 7.77
N ARG A 67 -9.64 -4.16 6.56
CA ARG A 67 -8.68 -4.84 5.68
C ARG A 67 -8.94 -4.48 4.23
N ILE A 68 -7.88 -4.18 3.50
CA ILE A 68 -7.90 -3.95 2.05
C ILE A 68 -7.09 -5.06 1.39
N VAL A 69 -7.67 -5.75 0.42
CA VAL A 69 -6.99 -6.74 -0.42
C VAL A 69 -6.97 -6.19 -1.84
N PHE A 70 -5.79 -5.82 -2.30
CA PHE A 70 -5.56 -5.32 -3.65
C PHE A 70 -4.80 -6.35 -4.47
N GLN A 71 -5.45 -6.99 -5.43
CA GLN A 71 -4.85 -7.94 -6.36
C GLN A 71 -4.89 -7.40 -7.78
N LYS A 72 -3.75 -7.42 -8.46
CA LYS A 72 -3.62 -7.04 -9.88
C LYS A 72 -3.50 -8.26 -10.78
N GLU A 73 -3.04 -9.38 -10.25
CA GLU A 73 -2.75 -10.60 -11.00
C GLU A 73 -3.40 -11.83 -10.35
N PRO A 74 -3.82 -12.80 -11.17
CA PRO A 74 -3.92 -12.72 -12.63
C PRO A 74 -5.02 -11.73 -13.07
N VAL A 75 -4.88 -11.15 -14.26
CA VAL A 75 -5.77 -10.08 -14.79
C VAL A 75 -7.25 -10.44 -14.70
N GLY A 76 -7.62 -11.70 -14.94
CA GLY A 76 -9.00 -12.16 -14.85
C GLY A 76 -9.59 -12.20 -13.42
N LEU A 77 -8.75 -12.04 -12.40
CA LEU A 77 -9.13 -12.00 -10.97
C LEU A 77 -8.72 -10.68 -10.31
N ALA A 78 -8.28 -9.70 -11.10
CA ALA A 78 -7.82 -8.42 -10.61
C ALA A 78 -8.97 -7.66 -9.93
N THR A 79 -8.82 -7.40 -8.64
CA THR A 79 -9.86 -6.79 -7.80
C THR A 79 -9.29 -6.01 -6.63
N ILE A 80 -10.08 -5.05 -6.16
CA ILE A 80 -9.88 -4.39 -4.88
C ILE A 80 -11.05 -4.79 -3.97
N LYS A 81 -10.74 -5.42 -2.84
CA LYS A 81 -11.74 -5.83 -1.85
C LYS A 81 -11.51 -5.11 -0.54
N VAL A 82 -12.56 -4.50 -0.01
CA VAL A 82 -12.53 -3.85 1.29
C VAL A 82 -13.40 -4.65 2.24
N TYR A 83 -12.85 -5.00 3.40
CA TYR A 83 -13.55 -5.73 4.45
C TYR A 83 -13.60 -4.89 5.71
N VAL A 84 -14.76 -4.86 6.35
CA VAL A 84 -14.90 -4.45 7.73
C VAL A 84 -15.40 -5.66 8.52
N LEU A 85 -14.69 -5.97 9.60
CA LEU A 85 -15.03 -7.07 10.47
C LEU A 85 -15.33 -6.54 11.88
N ALA A 86 -16.21 -7.22 12.60
CA ALA A 86 -16.42 -6.99 14.01
C ALA A 86 -15.41 -7.81 14.83
N ALA A 87 -14.74 -7.18 15.78
CA ALA A 87 -13.94 -7.87 16.79
C ALA A 87 -14.90 -8.54 17.78
N ARG A 88 -14.84 -9.88 17.90
CA ARG A 88 -15.67 -10.68 18.79
C ARG A 88 -14.80 -11.64 19.59
N ASP A 89 -15.29 -12.08 20.74
CA ASP A 89 -14.58 -13.01 21.65
C ASP A 89 -14.24 -14.35 20.97
N ASN A 90 -15.08 -14.80 20.04
CA ASN A 90 -14.88 -16.02 19.26
C ASN A 90 -14.13 -15.80 17.93
N GLY A 91 -13.53 -14.64 17.74
CA GLY A 91 -12.76 -14.23 16.57
C GLY A 91 -13.48 -13.23 15.65
N PRO A 92 -12.74 -12.63 14.73
CA PRO A 92 -13.25 -11.63 13.81
C PRO A 92 -14.39 -12.16 12.92
N ALA A 93 -15.48 -11.41 12.82
CA ALA A 93 -16.60 -11.73 11.95
C ALA A 93 -16.81 -10.66 10.88
N PRO A 94 -16.83 -11.00 9.57
CA PRO A 94 -17.13 -10.05 8.51
C PRO A 94 -18.53 -9.47 8.67
N ILE A 95 -18.65 -8.15 8.68
CA ILE A 95 -19.93 -7.42 8.73
C ILE A 95 -20.16 -6.57 7.47
N HIS A 96 -19.11 -6.30 6.72
CA HIS A 96 -19.20 -5.60 5.45
C HIS A 96 -18.09 -6.09 4.50
N GLN A 97 -18.43 -6.26 3.22
CA GLN A 97 -17.49 -6.53 2.15
C GLN A 97 -17.92 -5.79 0.89
N ALA A 98 -17.01 -5.02 0.33
CA ALA A 98 -17.15 -4.43 -0.99
C ALA A 98 -16.10 -5.00 -1.94
N THR A 99 -16.49 -5.25 -3.20
CA THR A 99 -15.58 -5.75 -4.24
C THR A 99 -15.68 -4.84 -5.45
N HIS A 100 -14.54 -4.32 -5.88
CA HIS A 100 -14.43 -3.42 -7.02
C HIS A 100 -13.52 -4.05 -8.06
N PRO A 101 -13.80 -3.88 -9.36
CA PRO A 101 -12.91 -4.32 -10.42
C PRO A 101 -11.60 -3.54 -10.36
N TYR A 102 -10.53 -4.12 -10.90
CA TYR A 102 -9.29 -3.40 -11.11
C TYR A 102 -8.91 -3.42 -12.60
N PRO A 103 -8.57 -2.28 -13.22
CA PRO A 103 -8.67 -0.93 -12.65
C PRO A 103 -10.13 -0.56 -12.36
N PRO A 104 -10.39 0.22 -11.29
CA PRO A 104 -11.74 0.69 -11.02
C PRO A 104 -12.17 1.67 -12.11
N PRO A 105 -13.48 1.76 -12.41
CA PRO A 105 -14.00 2.81 -13.28
C PRO A 105 -13.57 4.19 -12.78
N ALA A 106 -13.31 5.12 -13.70
CA ALA A 106 -13.02 6.48 -13.32
C ALA A 106 -14.16 7.03 -12.45
N ALA A 107 -13.82 7.54 -11.28
CA ALA A 107 -14.79 8.21 -10.41
C ALA A 107 -15.04 9.60 -10.98
N ASP A 108 -15.97 9.73 -11.92
CA ASP A 108 -16.32 11.02 -12.53
C ASP A 108 -16.78 11.99 -11.45
N HIS A 109 -15.84 12.83 -10.98
CA HIS A 109 -16.07 13.91 -10.01
C HIS A 109 -16.61 13.51 -8.63
N SER A 110 -16.53 12.22 -8.24
CA SER A 110 -16.92 11.82 -6.90
C SER A 110 -15.88 12.28 -5.87
N PRO A 111 -16.27 13.05 -4.84
CA PRO A 111 -15.36 13.44 -3.76
C PRO A 111 -14.94 12.24 -2.88
N TYR A 112 -15.51 11.06 -3.11
CA TYR A 112 -15.30 9.84 -2.32
C TYR A 112 -14.68 8.71 -3.13
N GLY A 113 -13.81 9.05 -4.10
CA GLY A 113 -13.05 8.09 -4.88
C GLY A 113 -13.93 7.06 -5.62
N PHE A 114 -13.37 5.87 -5.89
CA PHE A 114 -14.06 4.82 -6.66
C PHE A 114 -15.05 3.99 -5.83
N THR A 115 -14.99 4.04 -4.49
CA THR A 115 -15.89 3.26 -3.63
C THR A 115 -17.17 3.99 -3.26
N GLY A 116 -17.20 5.33 -3.40
CA GLY A 116 -18.19 6.15 -2.72
C GLY A 116 -17.99 6.14 -1.20
N LEU A 117 -18.81 6.91 -0.48
CA LEU A 117 -18.81 6.95 0.98
C LEU A 117 -19.65 5.78 1.50
N ASN A 118 -19.04 4.97 2.36
CA ASN A 118 -19.67 3.82 3.00
C ASN A 118 -19.81 4.06 4.49
N HIS A 119 -20.91 3.60 5.08
CA HIS A 119 -21.24 3.70 6.49
C HIS A 119 -21.49 2.32 7.08
N ILE A 120 -20.78 1.95 8.13
CA ILE A 120 -20.90 0.67 8.82
C ILE A 120 -21.15 0.93 10.30
N TYR A 121 -22.23 0.35 10.85
CA TYR A 121 -22.66 0.60 12.19
C TYR A 121 -22.29 -0.51 13.16
N GLU A 122 -21.90 -0.12 14.37
CA GLU A 122 -21.79 -1.01 15.52
C GLU A 122 -23.18 -1.15 16.18
N PRO A 123 -23.78 -2.35 16.19
CA PRO A 123 -25.17 -2.50 16.63
C PRO A 123 -25.43 -2.17 18.12
N LEU A 124 -24.40 -2.26 18.98
CA LEU A 124 -24.56 -2.15 20.43
C LEU A 124 -24.29 -0.75 20.99
N ARG A 125 -23.52 0.08 20.29
CA ARG A 125 -23.06 1.39 20.79
C ARG A 125 -23.35 2.54 19.87
N ASP A 126 -24.09 2.29 18.79
CA ASP A 126 -24.38 3.25 17.71
C ASP A 126 -23.11 3.90 17.10
N GLY A 127 -21.97 3.21 17.24
CA GLY A 127 -20.72 3.67 16.63
C GLY A 127 -20.79 3.52 15.12
N GLU A 128 -20.46 4.58 14.38
CA GLU A 128 -20.42 4.57 12.92
C GLU A 128 -18.97 4.65 12.42
N LEU A 129 -18.56 3.66 11.64
CA LEU A 129 -17.35 3.72 10.84
C LEU A 129 -17.71 4.17 9.43
N GLN A 130 -17.04 5.22 8.96
CA GLN A 130 -17.16 5.69 7.58
C GLN A 130 -15.87 5.39 6.84
N TYR A 131 -15.96 5.01 5.56
CA TYR A 131 -14.79 4.93 4.70
C TYR A 131 -15.11 5.25 3.24
N TRP A 132 -14.09 5.70 2.54
CA TRP A 132 -14.05 5.78 1.08
C TRP A 132 -12.62 5.56 0.61
N CYS A 133 -12.43 5.07 -0.62
CA CYS A 133 -11.11 4.72 -1.13
C CYS A 133 -10.86 5.30 -2.52
N GLU A 134 -9.61 5.65 -2.76
CA GLU A 134 -9.10 6.12 -4.04
C GLU A 134 -7.90 5.28 -4.48
N LEU A 135 -7.63 5.28 -5.79
CA LEU A 135 -6.44 4.69 -6.36
C LEU A 135 -5.37 5.77 -6.47
N SER A 136 -4.28 5.59 -5.75
CA SER A 136 -3.12 6.47 -5.85
C SER A 136 -2.21 5.97 -6.96
N PRO A 137 -1.98 6.77 -8.01
CA PRO A 137 -1.07 6.39 -9.08
C PRO A 137 0.37 6.27 -8.54
N PRO A 138 1.26 5.57 -9.25
CA PRO A 138 2.67 5.59 -8.93
C PRO A 138 3.17 7.03 -8.90
N VAL A 139 3.87 7.40 -7.83
CA VAL A 139 4.49 8.73 -7.79
C VAL A 139 5.64 8.71 -8.80
N GLU A 140 5.44 9.36 -9.95
CA GLU A 140 6.54 9.63 -10.86
C GLU A 140 7.57 10.49 -10.12
N ALA A 141 8.81 10.01 -10.06
CA ALA A 141 9.92 10.82 -9.59
C ALA A 141 10.00 12.05 -10.51
N ARG A 142 9.57 13.20 -10.00
CA ARG A 142 9.69 14.46 -10.73
C ARG A 142 11.19 14.74 -10.90
N PRO A 143 11.65 15.03 -12.14
CA PRO A 143 13.07 15.25 -12.45
C PRO A 143 13.64 16.47 -11.69
#